data_10b6c202b574ce39392b410193a5958b
#
_entry.id   10b6c202b574ce39392b410193a5958b
#
_cell.length_a   1.000
_cell.length_b   1.000
_cell.length_c   1.000
_cell.angle_alpha   90.00
_cell.angle_beta   90.00
_cell.angle_gamma   90.00
#
_symmetry.space_group_name_H-M   'P 1'
#
loop_
_entity.id
_entity.type
_entity.pdbx_description
1 polymer ?
#
loop_
_entity_poly.entity_id
_entity_poly.type
_entity_poly.pdbx_seq_one_letter_code
_entity_poly.pdbx_strand_id
1 'polypeptide(L)'
;MASRIGVLDRGRLVQLGSPREIYEDPVNIHVASRLGSPSVNLVPRALFPSLRVPEETVTIGVRTEHVRIRKSANGAAVGRVRWVEHLGDRSHLHVSVADTDVVTLADPHADLAVGDEVAIEMLAPLFFDARGERVRRS
;
A
#
# COMPACT_ATOMS: atom_id res chain seq x y z
N MET A 1 -1.49 11.09 -25.43
CA MET A 1 -0.50 12.16 -25.27
C MET A 1 -0.10 12.29 -23.80
N ALA A 2 1.19 12.24 -23.56
CA ALA A 2 1.68 12.31 -22.20
C ALA A 2 1.59 13.75 -21.69
N SER A 3 0.85 13.95 -20.64
CA SER A 3 0.78 15.22 -19.94
C SER A 3 1.65 15.15 -18.70
N ARG A 4 2.21 16.28 -18.33
CA ARG A 4 2.91 16.39 -17.06
C ARG A 4 1.99 17.04 -16.05
N ILE A 5 2.02 16.51 -14.84
CA ILE A 5 1.27 17.09 -13.74
C ILE A 5 2.22 17.51 -12.63
N GLY A 6 1.78 18.47 -11.85
CA GLY A 6 2.51 18.91 -10.69
C GLY A 6 1.73 18.60 -9.43
N VAL A 7 2.41 18.12 -8.40
CA VAL A 7 1.80 17.91 -7.10
C VAL A 7 2.24 19.03 -6.17
N LEU A 8 1.26 19.69 -5.56
CA LEU A 8 1.50 20.82 -4.67
C LEU A 8 1.29 20.40 -3.23
N ASP A 9 2.11 20.95 -2.34
CA ASP A 9 1.92 20.86 -0.92
C ASP A 9 2.11 22.25 -0.33
N ARG A 10 1.07 22.77 0.29
CA ARG A 10 1.08 24.10 0.89
C ARG A 10 1.50 25.19 -0.09
N GLY A 11 1.02 25.07 -1.34
CA GLY A 11 1.31 26.04 -2.38
C GLY A 11 2.66 25.88 -3.05
N ARG A 12 3.45 24.86 -2.68
CA ARG A 12 4.77 24.61 -3.25
C ARG A 12 4.73 23.39 -4.15
N LEU A 13 5.40 23.47 -5.28
CA LEU A 13 5.53 22.35 -6.18
C LEU A 13 6.53 21.35 -5.58
N VAL A 14 6.07 20.13 -5.27
CA VAL A 14 6.94 19.11 -4.65
C VAL A 14 7.36 18.03 -5.63
N GLN A 15 6.57 17.81 -6.69
CA GLN A 15 6.97 16.87 -7.74
C GLN A 15 6.28 17.21 -9.05
N LEU A 16 7.01 17.05 -10.15
CA LEU A 16 6.52 17.27 -11.51
C LEU A 16 6.88 16.06 -12.34
N GLY A 17 5.97 15.56 -13.14
CA GLY A 17 6.22 14.44 -14.02
C GLY A 17 4.95 13.95 -14.68
N SER A 18 5.04 12.84 -15.42
CA SER A 18 3.83 12.20 -15.93
C SER A 18 3.06 11.59 -14.76
N PRO A 19 1.73 11.42 -14.90
CA PRO A 19 0.95 10.76 -13.85
C PRO A 19 1.52 9.40 -13.46
N ARG A 20 1.98 8.62 -14.45
CA ARG A 20 2.54 7.30 -14.19
C ARG A 20 3.83 7.37 -13.38
N GLU A 21 4.73 8.30 -13.74
CA GLU A 21 5.99 8.47 -13.02
C GLU A 21 5.75 8.80 -11.56
N ILE A 22 4.82 9.73 -11.30
CA ILE A 22 4.51 10.17 -9.96
C ILE A 22 3.85 9.06 -9.17
N TYR A 23 2.96 8.30 -9.81
CA TYR A 23 2.29 7.18 -9.17
C TYR A 23 3.28 6.07 -8.76
N GLU A 24 4.21 5.74 -9.64
CA GLU A 24 5.15 4.65 -9.41
C GLU A 24 6.32 5.06 -8.52
N ASP A 25 6.68 6.35 -8.53
CA ASP A 25 7.89 6.83 -7.88
C ASP A 25 7.67 8.17 -7.16
N PRO A 26 6.76 8.20 -6.17
CA PRO A 26 6.50 9.45 -5.44
C PRO A 26 7.69 9.83 -4.56
N VAL A 27 7.93 11.15 -4.43
CA VAL A 27 9.06 11.64 -3.65
C VAL A 27 8.82 11.59 -2.14
N ASN A 28 7.55 11.56 -1.72
CA ASN A 28 7.21 11.51 -0.30
C ASN A 28 5.80 10.96 -0.11
N ILE A 29 5.41 10.80 1.16
CA ILE A 29 4.09 10.26 1.53
C ILE A 29 2.96 11.15 1.00
N HIS A 30 3.11 12.47 1.06
CA HIS A 30 2.09 13.38 0.57
C HIS A 30 1.77 13.10 -0.90
N VAL A 31 2.80 13.00 -1.74
CA VAL A 31 2.63 12.71 -3.16
C VAL A 31 2.03 11.32 -3.37
N ALA A 32 2.53 10.32 -2.64
CA ALA A 32 2.02 8.95 -2.76
C ALA A 32 0.53 8.87 -2.45
N SER A 33 0.06 9.69 -1.51
CA SER A 33 -1.35 9.68 -1.07
C SER A 33 -2.27 10.46 -2.01
N ARG A 34 -1.74 11.27 -2.91
CA ARG A 34 -2.57 12.12 -3.79
C ARG A 34 -3.03 11.43 -5.05
N LEU A 35 -2.39 10.34 -5.42
CA LEU A 35 -2.74 9.61 -6.64
C LEU A 35 -3.19 8.19 -6.29
N GLY A 36 -4.20 7.73 -7.01
CA GLY A 36 -4.73 6.39 -6.84
C GLY A 36 -6.02 6.39 -6.04
N SER A 37 -6.88 5.43 -6.33
CA SER A 37 -8.15 5.22 -5.64
C SER A 37 -8.39 3.71 -5.54
N PRO A 38 -8.42 3.15 -4.32
CA PRO A 38 -8.17 3.84 -3.07
C PRO A 38 -6.73 4.31 -2.93
N SER A 39 -6.50 5.14 -1.92
CA SER A 39 -5.17 5.68 -1.66
C SER A 39 -4.18 4.57 -1.30
N VAL A 40 -2.90 4.86 -1.46
CA VAL A 40 -1.84 3.92 -1.08
C VAL A 40 -1.98 3.49 0.37
N ASN A 41 -1.71 2.21 0.64
CA ASN A 41 -1.66 1.72 2.01
C ASN A 41 -0.36 2.19 2.67
N LEU A 42 -0.48 2.82 3.83
CA LEU A 42 0.66 3.27 4.61
C LEU A 42 0.66 2.50 5.93
N VAL A 43 1.69 1.71 6.15
CA VAL A 43 1.76 0.86 7.35
C VAL A 43 3.09 1.07 8.06
N PRO A 44 3.11 1.00 9.41
CA PRO A 44 4.36 1.07 10.14
C PRO A 44 5.27 -0.12 9.80
N ARG A 45 6.54 0.16 9.63
CA ARG A 45 7.54 -0.88 9.39
C ARG A 45 7.50 -1.96 10.47
N ALA A 46 7.23 -1.56 11.71
CA ALA A 46 7.24 -2.49 12.84
C ALA A 46 6.23 -3.64 12.72
N LEU A 47 5.18 -3.47 11.91
CA LEU A 47 4.19 -4.53 11.70
C LEU A 47 4.69 -5.65 10.78
N PHE A 48 5.80 -5.42 10.07
CA PHE A 48 6.33 -6.38 9.11
C PHE A 48 7.83 -6.61 9.36
N PRO A 49 8.18 -7.17 10.53
CA PRO A 49 9.60 -7.28 10.91
C PRO A 49 10.42 -8.21 10.01
N SER A 50 9.78 -9.13 9.31
CA SER A 50 10.49 -10.04 8.40
C SER A 50 10.71 -9.46 7.02
N LEU A 51 10.11 -8.31 6.71
CA LEU A 51 10.31 -7.66 5.42
C LEU A 51 11.63 -6.92 5.41
N ARG A 52 12.43 -7.13 4.37
CA ARG A 52 13.68 -6.41 4.21
C ARG A 52 13.43 -5.00 3.73
N VAL A 53 13.84 -4.03 4.51
CA VAL A 53 13.63 -2.61 4.19
C VAL A 53 14.91 -1.83 4.49
N PRO A 54 15.12 -0.68 3.80
CA PRO A 54 16.24 0.19 4.14
C PRO A 54 16.19 0.62 5.61
N GLU A 55 17.34 0.84 6.19
CA GLU A 55 17.48 1.11 7.63
C GLU A 55 16.68 2.32 8.09
N GLU A 56 16.60 3.37 7.27
CA GLU A 56 15.91 4.61 7.61
C GLU A 56 14.40 4.51 7.53
N THR A 57 13.88 3.38 7.07
CA THR A 57 12.44 3.22 6.82
C THR A 57 11.64 3.24 8.11
N VAL A 58 10.64 4.09 8.17
CA VAL A 58 9.68 4.13 9.27
C VAL A 58 8.30 3.68 8.78
N THR A 59 7.92 4.07 7.56
CA THR A 59 6.63 3.75 6.98
C THR A 59 6.82 3.01 5.67
N ILE A 60 6.00 1.99 5.44
CA ILE A 60 5.97 1.25 4.18
C ILE A 60 4.68 1.62 3.47
N GLY A 61 4.80 2.01 2.19
CA GLY A 61 3.65 2.26 1.33
C GLY A 61 3.50 1.13 0.33
N VAL A 62 2.28 0.65 0.13
CA VAL A 62 2.02 -0.36 -0.88
C VAL A 62 0.68 -0.08 -1.53
N ARG A 63 0.65 -0.08 -2.85
CA ARG A 63 -0.57 0.13 -3.62
C ARG A 63 -1.49 -1.08 -3.48
N THR A 64 -2.80 -0.87 -3.59
CA THR A 64 -3.78 -1.95 -3.43
C THR A 64 -3.53 -3.11 -4.40
N GLU A 65 -3.14 -2.80 -5.62
CA GLU A 65 -2.87 -3.83 -6.65
C GLU A 65 -1.56 -4.58 -6.40
N HIS A 66 -0.72 -4.10 -5.49
CA HIS A 66 0.56 -4.73 -5.14
C HIS A 66 0.51 -5.48 -3.82
N VAL A 67 -0.67 -5.63 -3.24
CA VAL A 67 -0.85 -6.43 -2.03
C VAL A 67 -1.48 -7.76 -2.43
N ARG A 68 -0.82 -8.86 -2.08
CA ARG A 68 -1.38 -10.20 -2.25
C ARG A 68 -1.66 -10.79 -0.90
N ILE A 69 -2.81 -11.44 -0.77
CA ILE A 69 -3.17 -12.11 0.46
C ILE A 69 -3.53 -13.56 0.17
N ARG A 70 -3.23 -14.42 1.12
CA ARG A 70 -3.56 -15.83 1.08
C ARG A 70 -4.09 -16.24 2.45
N LYS A 71 -4.99 -17.22 2.46
CA LYS A 71 -5.40 -17.79 3.73
C LYS A 71 -4.16 -18.33 4.43
N SER A 72 -4.06 -18.00 5.70
CA SER A 72 -2.95 -18.45 6.51
C SER A 72 -3.28 -19.78 7.13
N ALA A 73 -2.37 -20.72 6.99
CA ALA A 73 -2.39 -21.95 7.75
C ALA A 73 -1.25 -21.92 8.75
N ASN A 74 -1.35 -22.66 9.83
CA ASN A 74 -0.27 -22.84 10.81
C ASN A 74 0.15 -21.60 11.58
N GLY A 75 -0.79 -20.68 11.80
CA GLY A 75 -0.52 -19.54 12.66
C GLY A 75 0.43 -18.51 12.10
N ALA A 76 0.71 -18.55 10.79
CA ALA A 76 1.57 -17.57 10.15
C ALA A 76 0.81 -16.31 9.74
N ALA A 77 -0.40 -16.14 10.26
CA ALA A 77 -1.24 -15.02 9.91
C ALA A 77 -0.68 -13.70 10.43
N VAL A 78 -0.70 -12.67 9.59
CA VAL A 78 -0.35 -11.32 10.00
C VAL A 78 -1.56 -10.40 9.98
N GLY A 79 -2.67 -10.82 9.39
CA GLY A 79 -3.87 -9.99 9.33
C GLY A 79 -5.14 -10.81 9.28
N ARG A 80 -6.26 -10.11 9.36
CA ARG A 80 -7.59 -10.72 9.34
C ARG A 80 -8.50 -9.90 8.43
N VAL A 81 -9.26 -10.57 7.57
CA VAL A 81 -10.22 -9.91 6.70
C VAL A 81 -11.36 -9.34 7.55
N ARG A 82 -11.58 -8.05 7.47
CA ARG A 82 -12.63 -7.38 8.23
C ARG A 82 -13.85 -7.07 7.39
N TRP A 83 -13.65 -6.81 6.11
CA TRP A 83 -14.72 -6.37 5.25
C TRP A 83 -14.38 -6.68 3.80
N VAL A 84 -15.38 -7.06 3.02
CA VAL A 84 -15.26 -7.28 1.59
C VAL A 84 -16.20 -6.31 0.89
N GLU A 85 -15.63 -5.50 0.00
CA GLU A 85 -16.40 -4.54 -0.78
C GLU A 85 -16.45 -5.02 -2.23
N HIS A 86 -17.65 -5.33 -2.72
CA HIS A 86 -17.82 -5.80 -4.09
C HIS A 86 -18.06 -4.63 -5.04
N LEU A 87 -17.25 -4.55 -6.09
CA LEU A 87 -17.27 -3.44 -7.04
C LEU A 87 -17.44 -3.96 -8.47
N GLY A 88 -18.41 -4.87 -8.65
CA GLY A 88 -18.68 -5.45 -9.96
C GLY A 88 -17.70 -6.57 -10.29
N ASP A 89 -16.75 -6.30 -11.21
CA ASP A 89 -15.79 -7.31 -11.66
C ASP A 89 -14.58 -7.47 -10.75
N ARG A 90 -14.52 -6.72 -9.67
CA ARG A 90 -13.41 -6.78 -8.71
C ARG A 90 -13.94 -6.54 -7.31
N SER A 91 -13.13 -6.88 -6.33
CA SER A 91 -13.45 -6.64 -4.92
C SER A 91 -12.28 -6.01 -4.22
N HIS A 92 -12.58 -5.15 -3.25
CA HIS A 92 -11.58 -4.67 -2.31
C HIS A 92 -11.73 -5.43 -1.00
N LEU A 93 -10.63 -5.95 -0.49
CA LEU A 93 -10.61 -6.59 0.82
C LEU A 93 -9.95 -5.64 1.80
N HIS A 94 -10.64 -5.41 2.91
CA HIS A 94 -10.12 -4.60 4.00
C HIS A 94 -9.60 -5.56 5.07
N VAL A 95 -8.28 -5.54 5.26
CA VAL A 95 -7.58 -6.46 6.14
C VAL A 95 -7.02 -5.66 7.31
N SER A 96 -7.25 -6.15 8.52
CA SER A 96 -6.69 -5.53 9.73
C SER A 96 -5.39 -6.23 10.09
N VAL A 97 -4.32 -5.43 10.22
CA VAL A 97 -3.03 -5.90 10.72
C VAL A 97 -2.74 -5.09 11.98
N ALA A 98 -2.82 -5.73 13.15
CA ALA A 98 -2.88 -5.03 14.42
C ALA A 98 -4.05 -4.03 14.34
N ASP A 99 -3.86 -2.75 14.57
CA ASP A 99 -4.94 -1.78 14.45
C ASP A 99 -4.87 -0.96 13.15
N THR A 100 -4.14 -1.48 12.17
CA THR A 100 -3.95 -0.79 10.90
C THR A 100 -4.73 -1.49 9.80
N ASP A 101 -5.49 -0.72 9.02
CA ASP A 101 -6.23 -1.27 7.89
C ASP A 101 -5.37 -1.27 6.63
N VAL A 102 -5.41 -2.39 5.91
CA VAL A 102 -4.75 -2.55 4.62
C VAL A 102 -5.83 -2.91 3.61
N VAL A 103 -5.87 -2.20 2.50
CA VAL A 103 -6.82 -2.47 1.42
C VAL A 103 -6.10 -3.15 0.28
N THR A 104 -6.63 -4.28 -0.16
CA THR A 104 -6.07 -5.00 -1.30
C THR A 104 -7.13 -5.25 -2.35
N LEU A 105 -6.70 -5.30 -3.59
CA LEU A 105 -7.55 -5.66 -4.71
C LEU A 105 -7.60 -7.18 -4.81
N ALA A 106 -8.79 -7.74 -4.93
CA ALA A 106 -8.96 -9.18 -4.98
C ALA A 106 -9.90 -9.56 -6.10
N ASP A 107 -9.70 -10.79 -6.61
CA ASP A 107 -10.61 -11.39 -7.56
C ASP A 107 -11.96 -11.64 -6.85
N PRO A 108 -13.10 -11.30 -7.49
CA PRO A 108 -14.40 -11.57 -6.89
C PRO A 108 -14.63 -13.04 -6.56
N HIS A 109 -13.90 -13.94 -7.21
CA HIS A 109 -14.00 -15.38 -6.98
C HIS A 109 -12.98 -15.90 -5.97
N ALA A 110 -12.21 -15.00 -5.36
CA ALA A 110 -11.26 -15.42 -4.33
C ALA A 110 -11.99 -16.01 -3.14
N ASP A 111 -11.47 -17.11 -2.61
CA ASP A 111 -12.07 -17.83 -1.50
C ASP A 111 -11.66 -17.20 -0.15
N LEU A 112 -12.05 -15.97 0.03
CA LEU A 112 -11.74 -15.19 1.24
C LEU A 112 -13.01 -14.58 1.79
N ALA A 113 -13.22 -14.72 3.08
CA ALA A 113 -14.39 -14.24 3.77
C ALA A 113 -14.02 -13.45 5.01
N VAL A 114 -14.97 -12.63 5.49
CA VAL A 114 -14.79 -11.88 6.73
C VAL A 114 -14.43 -12.85 7.87
N GLY A 115 -13.39 -12.51 8.62
CA GLY A 115 -12.90 -13.32 9.72
C GLY A 115 -11.75 -14.24 9.36
N ASP A 116 -11.47 -14.42 8.06
CA ASP A 116 -10.35 -15.27 7.66
C ASP A 116 -9.02 -14.66 8.07
N GLU A 117 -8.14 -15.49 8.56
CA GLU A 117 -6.77 -15.09 8.85
C GLU A 117 -5.95 -15.21 7.57
N VAL A 118 -5.16 -14.19 7.27
CA VAL A 118 -4.43 -14.12 6.01
C VAL A 118 -2.98 -13.72 6.23
N ALA A 119 -2.14 -14.19 5.32
CA ALA A 119 -0.77 -13.73 5.20
C ALA A 119 -0.73 -12.66 4.11
N ILE A 120 0.07 -11.64 4.32
CA ILE A 120 0.17 -10.51 3.41
C ILE A 120 1.53 -10.52 2.74
N GLU A 121 1.52 -10.42 1.42
CA GLU A 121 2.74 -10.27 0.62
C GLU A 121 2.68 -8.93 -0.09
N MET A 122 3.75 -8.18 0.00
CA MET A 122 3.85 -6.88 -0.66
C MET A 122 4.74 -6.96 -1.88
N LEU A 123 4.19 -6.56 -3.03
CA LEU A 123 4.94 -6.44 -4.27
C LEU A 123 5.27 -4.97 -4.47
N ALA A 124 6.49 -4.67 -4.87
CA ALA A 124 6.94 -3.30 -5.14
C ALA A 124 6.59 -2.29 -4.02
N PRO A 125 6.94 -2.58 -2.76
CA PRO A 125 6.66 -1.65 -1.68
C PRO A 125 7.51 -0.38 -1.80
N LEU A 126 6.97 0.72 -1.27
CA LEU A 126 7.66 2.00 -1.20
C LEU A 126 8.07 2.24 0.24
N PHE A 127 9.23 2.85 0.44
CA PHE A 127 9.76 3.08 1.77
C PHE A 127 9.88 4.57 2.05
N PHE A 128 9.49 4.98 3.25
CA PHE A 128 9.52 6.38 3.66
C PHE A 128 10.17 6.49 5.04
N ASP A 129 10.95 7.55 5.24
CA ASP A 129 11.63 7.79 6.51
C ASP A 129 10.73 8.51 7.52
N ALA A 130 11.30 8.92 8.65
CA ALA A 130 10.55 9.58 9.71
C ALA A 130 9.97 10.93 9.29
N ARG A 131 10.49 11.53 8.23
CA ARG A 131 9.97 12.79 7.69
C ARG A 131 8.95 12.56 6.59
N GLY A 132 8.69 11.31 6.21
CA GLY A 132 7.81 10.98 5.10
C GLY A 132 8.50 11.08 3.74
N GLU A 133 9.81 11.26 3.70
CA GLU A 133 10.56 11.32 2.46
C GLU A 133 10.86 9.93 1.94
N ARG A 134 10.91 9.79 0.62
CA ARG A 134 11.17 8.52 -0.01
C ARG A 134 12.57 8.01 0.32
N VAL A 135 12.65 6.77 0.77
CA VAL A 135 13.92 6.07 0.97
C VAL A 135 14.08 5.08 -0.17
N ARG A 136 15.21 5.15 -0.85
CA ARG A 136 15.46 4.25 -1.96
C ARG A 136 16.43 3.18 -1.55
N ARG A 137 16.16 1.98 -2.05
CA ARG A 137 17.05 0.86 -1.83
C ARG A 137 18.34 1.10 -2.63
N SER A 138 19.44 1.03 -1.99
CA SER A 138 20.75 1.18 -2.65
C SER A 138 21.20 -0.12 -3.28
#